data_4bbdf7c9e0f477f441ff0be8837c8144
#
_entry.id   4bbdf7c9e0f477f441ff0be8837c8144
#
_cell.length_a   1.000
_cell.length_b   1.000
_cell.length_c   1.000
_cell.angle_alpha   90.00
_cell.angle_beta   90.00
_cell.angle_gamma   90.00
#
_symmetry.space_group_name_H-M   'P 1'
#
loop_
_entity.id
_entity.type
_entity.pdbx_description
1 polymer ?
#
loop_
_entity_poly.entity_id
_entity_poly.type
_entity_poly.pdbx_seq_one_letter_code
_entity_poly.pdbx_strand_id
1 'polypeptide(L)'
;MPELPEVETVRRGLAELLPGRVVARTAVFDSPKSFPNAPADVEQFLYGARVTAVRRRAKVLMIDLDTQYSLVIHLKMTGQLVFRQSSRYSARVSSNKSRGPRKVTQDFYADTAREIDDFAGGHPNDSLIGELPDRSTRVQIDFVDGSRLFFNDQRKFGWMKLLPTDEVKNLPFMQKVGPEPLDPNTRAEDFIQRIRRRQNSMIKPAFLDQAVIAGVGNIYADEALWAARLHPQTRV
;
A
#
# COMPACT_ATOMS: atom_id res chain seq x y z
N MET A 1 8.02 6.32 7.25
CA MET A 1 6.85 5.40 7.35
C MET A 1 5.88 5.80 6.26
N PRO A 2 5.46 4.90 5.39
CA PRO A 2 4.41 5.22 4.42
C PRO A 2 3.14 5.74 5.11
N GLU A 3 2.74 6.96 4.77
CA GLU A 3 1.51 7.61 5.22
C GLU A 3 0.47 7.54 4.09
N LEU A 4 -0.62 8.26 4.18
CA LEU A 4 -1.71 8.16 3.21
C LEU A 4 -1.28 8.43 1.75
N PRO A 5 -0.50 9.49 1.44
CA PRO A 5 -0.12 9.76 0.05
C PRO A 5 0.74 8.66 -0.57
N GLU A 6 1.72 8.11 0.17
CA GLU A 6 2.56 7.02 -0.31
C GLU A 6 1.73 5.73 -0.51
N VAL A 7 0.80 5.43 0.41
CA VAL A 7 -0.09 4.27 0.28
C VAL A 7 -1.07 4.45 -0.89
N GLU A 8 -1.56 5.67 -1.12
CA GLU A 8 -2.41 5.98 -2.28
C GLU A 8 -1.64 5.84 -3.61
N THR A 9 -0.38 6.25 -3.65
CA THR A 9 0.50 6.05 -4.82
C THR A 9 0.66 4.56 -5.12
N VAL A 10 0.89 3.74 -4.09
CA VAL A 10 0.97 2.27 -4.24
C VAL A 10 -0.37 1.71 -4.75
N ARG A 11 -1.49 2.15 -4.17
CA ARG A 11 -2.82 1.72 -4.64
C ARG A 11 -3.02 2.03 -6.13
N ARG A 12 -2.71 3.26 -6.56
CA ARG A 12 -2.88 3.67 -7.96
C ARG A 12 -2.05 2.82 -8.90
N GLY A 13 -0.75 2.67 -8.63
CA GLY A 13 0.13 1.86 -9.47
C GLY A 13 -0.32 0.40 -9.56
N LEU A 14 -0.69 -0.21 -8.42
CA LEU A 14 -1.16 -1.60 -8.44
C LEU A 14 -2.57 -1.75 -9.04
N ALA A 15 -3.43 -0.73 -8.96
CA ALA A 15 -4.76 -0.76 -9.57
C ALA A 15 -4.73 -0.78 -11.11
N GLU A 16 -3.64 -0.33 -11.72
CA GLU A 16 -3.43 -0.42 -13.17
C GLU A 16 -2.85 -1.78 -13.60
N LEU A 17 -2.13 -2.44 -12.69
CA LEU A 17 -1.32 -3.62 -13.03
C LEU A 17 -1.94 -4.95 -12.61
N LEU A 18 -2.62 -5.00 -11.47
CA LEU A 18 -3.06 -6.26 -10.89
C LEU A 18 -4.43 -6.79 -11.38
N PRO A 19 -5.44 -5.96 -11.69
CA PRO A 19 -6.75 -6.48 -12.07
C PRO A 19 -6.67 -7.43 -13.29
N GLY A 20 -7.39 -8.56 -13.18
CA GLY A 20 -7.38 -9.62 -14.18
C GLY A 20 -6.30 -10.68 -14.00
N ARG A 21 -5.25 -10.44 -13.19
CA ARG A 21 -4.20 -11.45 -12.95
C ARG A 21 -4.71 -12.54 -12.03
N VAL A 22 -4.26 -13.76 -12.29
CA VAL A 22 -4.62 -14.96 -11.53
C VAL A 22 -3.43 -15.41 -10.70
N VAL A 23 -3.65 -15.60 -9.39
CA VAL A 23 -2.60 -16.05 -8.47
C VAL A 23 -2.25 -17.51 -8.73
N ALA A 24 -0.97 -17.79 -8.93
CA ALA A 24 -0.47 -19.15 -9.12
C ALA A 24 -0.02 -19.78 -7.80
N ARG A 25 0.77 -19.03 -7.01
CA ARG A 25 1.30 -19.49 -5.72
C ARG A 25 1.81 -18.33 -4.88
N THR A 26 2.09 -18.62 -3.60
CA THR A 26 2.76 -17.69 -2.68
C THR A 26 3.97 -18.34 -2.03
N ALA A 27 4.97 -17.52 -1.67
CA ALA A 27 6.09 -17.91 -0.82
C ALA A 27 6.22 -16.91 0.33
N VAL A 28 6.46 -17.42 1.54
CA VAL A 28 6.68 -16.60 2.75
C VAL A 28 8.12 -16.79 3.20
N PHE A 29 8.84 -15.68 3.40
CA PHE A 29 10.25 -15.66 3.73
C PHE A 29 10.48 -15.16 5.16
N ASP A 30 11.16 -15.94 5.97
CA ASP A 30 11.72 -15.56 7.29
C ASP A 30 10.84 -14.67 8.21
N SER A 31 9.51 -14.67 7.97
CA SER A 31 8.59 -13.91 8.81
C SER A 31 7.15 -14.43 8.70
N PRO A 32 6.81 -15.54 9.39
CA PRO A 32 5.44 -16.09 9.37
C PRO A 32 4.37 -15.06 9.80
N LYS A 33 4.75 -14.11 10.66
CA LYS A 33 3.86 -13.02 11.12
C LYS A 33 3.49 -12.04 10.00
N SER A 34 4.30 -11.97 8.94
CA SER A 34 4.02 -11.09 7.79
C SER A 34 2.89 -11.63 6.91
N PHE A 35 2.63 -12.95 6.94
CA PHE A 35 1.49 -13.59 6.27
C PHE A 35 0.98 -14.76 7.12
N PRO A 36 0.16 -14.48 8.17
CA PRO A 36 -0.16 -15.45 9.21
C PRO A 36 -1.31 -16.39 8.87
N ASN A 37 -1.79 -16.42 7.61
CA ASN A 37 -2.87 -17.29 7.20
C ASN A 37 -2.46 -18.77 7.21
N ALA A 38 -3.40 -19.65 7.55
CA ALA A 38 -3.20 -21.08 7.45
C ALA A 38 -2.97 -21.49 5.99
N PRO A 39 -2.06 -22.43 5.69
CA PRO A 39 -1.81 -22.88 4.31
C PRO A 39 -3.07 -23.36 3.58
N ALA A 40 -3.98 -24.03 4.27
CA ALA A 40 -5.24 -24.50 3.70
C ALA A 40 -6.13 -23.36 3.20
N ASP A 41 -6.21 -22.23 3.95
CA ASP A 41 -6.98 -21.06 3.53
C ASP A 41 -6.34 -20.40 2.30
N VAL A 42 -5.01 -20.35 2.27
CA VAL A 42 -4.26 -19.79 1.14
C VAL A 42 -4.48 -20.63 -0.11
N GLU A 43 -4.41 -21.96 0.00
CA GLU A 43 -4.66 -22.87 -1.11
C GLU A 43 -6.10 -22.76 -1.61
N GLN A 44 -7.07 -22.72 -0.71
CA GLN A 44 -8.49 -22.72 -1.06
C GLN A 44 -8.98 -21.39 -1.65
N PHE A 45 -8.53 -20.24 -1.12
CA PHE A 45 -9.12 -18.93 -1.42
C PHE A 45 -8.21 -17.99 -2.18
N LEU A 46 -6.92 -18.29 -2.26
CA LEU A 46 -5.95 -17.43 -2.96
C LEU A 46 -5.42 -18.05 -4.26
N TYR A 47 -5.10 -19.36 -4.26
CA TYR A 47 -4.60 -20.00 -5.48
C TYR A 47 -5.70 -20.15 -6.52
N GLY A 48 -5.40 -19.76 -7.76
CA GLY A 48 -6.37 -19.70 -8.85
C GLY A 48 -7.30 -18.49 -8.79
N ALA A 49 -7.30 -17.72 -7.70
CA ALA A 49 -8.13 -16.52 -7.58
C ALA A 49 -7.65 -15.42 -8.52
N ARG A 50 -8.61 -14.69 -9.11
CA ARG A 50 -8.37 -13.54 -9.98
C ARG A 50 -8.49 -12.25 -9.18
N VAL A 51 -7.52 -11.36 -9.35
CA VAL A 51 -7.60 -10.00 -8.80
C VAL A 51 -8.70 -9.22 -9.52
N THR A 52 -9.62 -8.64 -8.76
CA THR A 52 -10.74 -7.84 -9.28
C THR A 52 -10.52 -6.35 -9.12
N ALA A 53 -9.95 -5.92 -7.98
CA ALA A 53 -9.71 -4.51 -7.70
C ALA A 53 -8.56 -4.30 -6.69
N VAL A 54 -8.02 -3.08 -6.66
CA VAL A 54 -7.11 -2.63 -5.60
C VAL A 54 -7.70 -1.39 -4.95
N ARG A 55 -8.00 -1.49 -3.67
CA ARG A 55 -8.61 -0.43 -2.86
C ARG A 55 -7.70 -0.01 -1.70
N ARG A 56 -8.04 1.10 -1.07
CA ARG A 56 -7.36 1.60 0.13
C ARG A 56 -8.38 2.17 1.12
N ARG A 57 -8.09 2.01 2.40
CA ARG A 57 -8.72 2.74 3.49
C ARG A 57 -7.65 3.17 4.49
N ALA A 58 -7.54 4.45 4.79
CA ALA A 58 -6.44 5.00 5.61
C ALA A 58 -5.07 4.56 5.06
N LYS A 59 -4.24 3.91 5.88
CA LYS A 59 -2.91 3.37 5.52
C LYS A 59 -2.94 1.88 5.16
N VAL A 60 -4.11 1.33 4.82
CA VAL A 60 -4.30 -0.09 4.53
C VAL A 60 -4.73 -0.28 3.09
N LEU A 61 -4.03 -1.15 2.37
CA LEU A 61 -4.35 -1.59 1.02
C LEU A 61 -5.20 -2.86 1.08
N MET A 62 -6.04 -3.03 0.09
CA MET A 62 -6.85 -4.24 -0.11
C MET A 62 -6.77 -4.63 -1.59
N ILE A 63 -6.32 -5.86 -1.87
CA ILE A 63 -6.36 -6.47 -3.19
C ILE A 63 -7.51 -7.46 -3.17
N ASP A 64 -8.61 -7.11 -3.83
CA ASP A 64 -9.83 -7.92 -3.85
C ASP A 64 -9.73 -9.04 -4.89
N LEU A 65 -10.29 -10.19 -4.55
CA LEU A 65 -10.27 -11.41 -5.35
C LEU A 65 -11.70 -11.82 -5.74
N ASP A 66 -11.84 -12.56 -6.83
CA ASP A 66 -13.12 -13.12 -7.29
C ASP A 66 -13.67 -14.23 -6.37
N THR A 67 -12.85 -14.74 -5.48
CA THR A 67 -13.25 -15.69 -4.42
C THR A 67 -13.98 -15.04 -3.24
N GLN A 68 -14.30 -13.73 -3.31
CA GLN A 68 -14.84 -12.93 -2.21
C GLN A 68 -13.89 -12.80 -1.00
N TYR A 69 -12.60 -12.99 -1.23
CA TYR A 69 -11.54 -12.71 -0.28
C TYR A 69 -10.75 -11.48 -0.72
N SER A 70 -10.05 -10.87 0.23
CA SER A 70 -9.14 -9.75 -0.01
C SER A 70 -7.81 -9.98 0.68
N LEU A 71 -6.71 -9.67 0.00
CA LEU A 71 -5.42 -9.50 0.65
C LEU A 71 -5.36 -8.10 1.26
N VAL A 72 -5.41 -8.05 2.57
CA VAL A 72 -5.35 -6.81 3.37
C VAL A 72 -3.91 -6.57 3.79
N ILE A 73 -3.35 -5.41 3.43
CA ILE A 73 -1.92 -5.13 3.56
C ILE A 73 -1.70 -3.83 4.33
N HIS A 74 -0.85 -3.86 5.34
CA HIS A 74 -0.39 -2.67 6.06
C HIS A 74 1.13 -2.57 5.98
N LEU A 75 1.63 -1.53 5.33
CA LEU A 75 3.07 -1.34 5.08
C LEU A 75 3.87 -0.97 6.34
N LYS A 76 3.21 -0.43 7.37
CA LYS A 76 3.85 0.01 8.64
C LYS A 76 5.02 0.97 8.40
N MET A 77 6.22 0.63 8.90
CA MET A 77 7.38 1.56 8.91
C MET A 77 8.22 1.48 7.65
N THR A 78 8.49 0.27 7.16
CA THR A 78 9.44 0.01 6.07
C THR A 78 8.87 -0.90 4.98
N GLY A 79 7.55 -1.11 4.98
CA GLY A 79 6.88 -1.96 4.00
C GLY A 79 6.89 -1.33 2.60
N GLN A 80 7.05 -2.20 1.61
CA GLN A 80 7.04 -1.88 0.18
C GLN A 80 6.26 -2.95 -0.57
N LEU A 81 5.63 -2.55 -1.66
CA LEU A 81 5.09 -3.44 -2.68
C LEU A 81 5.81 -3.20 -4.00
N VAL A 82 6.38 -4.27 -4.54
CA VAL A 82 7.11 -4.23 -5.80
C VAL A 82 6.51 -5.25 -6.75
N PHE A 83 6.03 -4.78 -7.88
CA PHE A 83 5.52 -5.61 -8.95
C PHE A 83 6.56 -5.73 -10.05
N ARG A 84 6.80 -6.94 -10.54
CA ARG A 84 7.70 -7.25 -11.66
C ARG A 84 6.93 -8.00 -12.74
N GLN A 85 7.00 -7.52 -13.96
CA GLN A 85 6.46 -8.21 -15.11
C GLN A 85 7.29 -9.47 -15.47
N SER A 86 6.69 -10.39 -16.19
CA SER A 86 7.41 -11.54 -16.70
C SER A 86 8.40 -11.12 -17.78
N SER A 87 9.64 -11.61 -17.70
CA SER A 87 10.66 -11.38 -18.73
C SER A 87 10.26 -11.86 -20.14
N ARG A 88 9.29 -12.77 -20.23
CA ARG A 88 8.72 -13.23 -21.52
C ARG A 88 7.85 -12.17 -22.19
N TYR A 89 7.28 -11.24 -21.42
CA TYR A 89 6.49 -10.13 -21.95
C TYR A 89 7.40 -8.99 -22.42
N SER A 90 8.42 -8.66 -21.63
CA SER A 90 9.41 -7.61 -21.98
C SER A 90 10.20 -7.94 -23.24
N ALA A 91 10.48 -9.24 -23.52
CA ALA A 91 11.18 -9.66 -24.74
C ALA A 91 10.37 -9.44 -26.03
N ARG A 92 9.04 -9.40 -25.96
CA ARG A 92 8.18 -9.09 -27.14
C ARG A 92 8.14 -7.59 -27.46
N VAL A 93 8.36 -6.74 -26.46
CA VAL A 93 8.31 -5.28 -26.59
C VAL A 93 9.69 -4.69 -26.94
N SER A 94 10.78 -5.27 -26.42
CA SER A 94 12.15 -4.77 -26.65
C SER A 94 12.70 -5.02 -28.05
N SER A 95 12.05 -5.84 -28.89
CA SER A 95 12.46 -6.04 -30.29
C SER A 95 12.26 -4.80 -31.18
N ASN A 96 11.72 -3.69 -30.64
CA ASN A 96 11.36 -2.51 -31.44
C ASN A 96 12.02 -1.18 -31.03
N LYS A 97 12.96 -1.12 -30.07
CA LYS A 97 13.70 0.16 -29.80
C LYS A 97 15.08 -0.03 -29.17
N SER A 98 16.10 0.24 -29.97
CA SER A 98 17.47 0.63 -29.55
C SER A 98 17.43 2.05 -28.95
N ARG A 99 17.62 2.22 -27.63
CA ARG A 99 18.08 3.49 -27.01
C ARG A 99 18.77 3.22 -25.68
N GLY A 100 19.95 3.86 -25.51
CA GLY A 100 20.91 3.67 -24.42
C GLY A 100 20.46 4.17 -23.02
N PRO A 101 21.31 3.99 -21.99
CA PRO A 101 20.94 4.18 -20.57
C PRO A 101 20.64 5.64 -20.22
N ARG A 102 19.51 5.91 -19.58
CA ARG A 102 19.15 7.23 -19.04
C ARG A 102 19.49 7.34 -17.57
N LYS A 103 20.13 8.44 -17.19
CA LYS A 103 20.38 8.85 -15.81
C LYS A 103 19.05 9.07 -15.08
N VAL A 104 18.96 8.52 -13.87
CA VAL A 104 17.83 8.71 -12.93
C VAL A 104 17.92 10.13 -12.36
N THR A 105 16.95 10.97 -12.69
CA THR A 105 16.73 12.26 -12.03
C THR A 105 15.38 12.26 -11.33
N GLN A 106 15.25 13.13 -10.35
CA GLN A 106 14.20 13.21 -9.33
C GLN A 106 12.74 13.44 -9.82
N ASP A 107 12.47 13.40 -11.12
CA ASP A 107 11.17 13.70 -11.71
C ASP A 107 10.31 12.44 -11.94
N PHE A 108 10.22 11.57 -10.92
CA PHE A 108 9.51 10.29 -11.02
C PHE A 108 7.98 10.40 -11.02
N TYR A 109 7.41 11.59 -10.93
CA TYR A 109 5.96 11.77 -10.75
C TYR A 109 5.22 12.49 -11.88
N ALA A 110 5.90 12.92 -12.91
CA ALA A 110 5.26 13.58 -14.04
C ALA A 110 5.73 12.95 -15.34
N ASP A 111 4.86 12.30 -15.96
CA ASP A 111 4.73 12.11 -17.40
C ASP A 111 4.56 10.64 -17.86
N THR A 112 3.43 10.48 -18.54
CA THR A 112 3.17 9.54 -19.63
C THR A 112 2.59 8.16 -19.38
N ALA A 113 1.55 7.90 -20.14
CA ALA A 113 1.17 6.62 -20.72
C ALA A 113 2.35 5.92 -21.41
N ARG A 114 3.27 5.31 -20.62
CA ARG A 114 4.32 4.41 -21.07
C ARG A 114 4.06 3.05 -20.48
N GLU A 115 4.22 2.01 -21.28
CA GLU A 115 4.23 0.62 -20.89
C GLU A 115 4.94 0.46 -19.54
N ILE A 116 4.15 0.36 -18.47
CA ILE A 116 4.66 0.20 -17.10
C ILE A 116 4.98 -1.27 -16.97
N ASP A 117 6.22 -1.65 -17.25
CA ASP A 117 6.67 -3.03 -17.13
C ASP A 117 6.81 -3.46 -15.66
N ASP A 118 7.22 -2.54 -14.79
CA ASP A 118 7.44 -2.77 -13.36
C ASP A 118 6.90 -1.60 -12.53
N PHE A 119 6.47 -1.90 -11.30
CA PHE A 119 6.06 -0.89 -10.33
C PHE A 119 6.71 -1.15 -8.97
N ALA A 120 7.13 -0.11 -8.30
CA ALA A 120 7.65 -0.19 -6.94
C ALA A 120 7.16 1.01 -6.11
N GLY A 121 6.68 0.76 -4.89
CA GLY A 121 6.19 1.82 -4.02
C GLY A 121 6.17 1.43 -2.55
N GLY A 122 6.10 2.44 -1.69
CA GLY A 122 6.16 2.30 -0.23
C GLY A 122 7.37 3.02 0.36
N HIS A 123 8.04 2.42 1.35
CA HIS A 123 9.22 3.03 1.96
C HIS A 123 10.41 3.06 1.00
N PRO A 124 11.04 4.23 0.73
CA PRO A 124 12.15 4.31 -0.20
C PRO A 124 13.41 3.62 0.35
N ASN A 125 13.91 2.62 -0.36
CA ASN A 125 15.21 2.00 -0.17
C ASN A 125 15.62 1.22 -1.43
N ASP A 126 16.81 0.60 -1.42
CA ASP A 126 17.40 -0.07 -2.58
C ASP A 126 16.56 -1.26 -3.10
N SER A 127 15.74 -1.89 -2.24
CA SER A 127 14.87 -3.01 -2.64
C SER A 127 13.78 -2.61 -3.65
N LEU A 128 13.52 -1.31 -3.84
CA LEU A 128 12.58 -0.85 -4.88
C LEU A 128 13.14 -1.09 -6.30
N ILE A 129 14.44 -1.02 -6.47
CA ILE A 129 15.14 -1.10 -7.76
C ILE A 129 16.05 -2.32 -7.90
N GLY A 130 16.34 -3.02 -6.79
CA GLY A 130 17.24 -4.17 -6.73
C GLY A 130 16.61 -5.47 -7.25
N GLU A 131 17.44 -6.51 -7.28
CA GLU A 131 16.97 -7.87 -7.57
C GLU A 131 16.11 -8.41 -6.42
N LEU A 132 15.02 -9.11 -6.75
CA LEU A 132 14.08 -9.71 -5.82
C LEU A 132 13.86 -11.20 -6.13
N PRO A 133 13.68 -12.06 -5.08
CA PRO A 133 13.60 -11.71 -3.66
C PRO A 133 14.96 -11.35 -3.05
N ASP A 134 14.96 -10.42 -2.08
CA ASP A 134 16.12 -10.07 -1.26
C ASP A 134 15.89 -10.37 0.22
N ARG A 135 16.85 -10.01 1.08
CA ARG A 135 16.77 -10.20 2.55
C ARG A 135 15.61 -9.45 3.22
N SER A 136 15.01 -8.46 2.56
CA SER A 136 13.85 -7.71 3.05
C SER A 136 12.52 -8.30 2.59
N THR A 137 12.53 -9.22 1.63
CA THR A 137 11.33 -9.87 1.09
C THR A 137 10.66 -10.73 2.17
N ARG A 138 9.36 -10.53 2.37
CA ARG A 138 8.54 -11.26 3.34
C ARG A 138 7.53 -12.17 2.68
N VAL A 139 6.91 -11.70 1.60
CA VAL A 139 5.94 -12.47 0.83
C VAL A 139 6.21 -12.23 -0.66
N GLN A 140 6.15 -13.30 -1.44
CA GLN A 140 6.11 -13.27 -2.89
C GLN A 140 4.81 -13.90 -3.36
N ILE A 141 4.13 -13.26 -4.28
CA ILE A 141 2.96 -13.78 -4.99
C ILE A 141 3.34 -13.91 -6.46
N ASP A 142 3.30 -15.14 -6.96
CA ASP A 142 3.49 -15.42 -8.38
C ASP A 142 2.12 -15.47 -9.07
N PHE A 143 2.02 -14.86 -10.23
CA PHE A 143 0.84 -14.92 -11.09
C PHE A 143 1.05 -15.91 -12.24
N VAL A 144 -0.06 -16.42 -12.78
CA VAL A 144 -0.07 -17.41 -13.88
C VAL A 144 0.66 -16.91 -15.13
N ASP A 145 0.62 -15.61 -15.39
CA ASP A 145 1.33 -14.97 -16.53
C ASP A 145 2.84 -14.83 -16.32
N GLY A 146 3.35 -15.26 -15.15
CA GLY A 146 4.76 -15.21 -14.76
C GLY A 146 5.19 -13.88 -14.15
N SER A 147 4.30 -12.91 -13.99
CA SER A 147 4.56 -11.71 -13.20
C SER A 147 4.58 -12.02 -11.69
N ARG A 148 5.14 -11.11 -10.89
CA ARG A 148 5.31 -11.32 -9.45
C ARG A 148 5.05 -10.04 -8.68
N LEU A 149 4.42 -10.21 -7.51
CA LEU A 149 4.28 -9.14 -6.52
C LEU A 149 5.07 -9.51 -5.26
N PHE A 150 5.95 -8.62 -4.83
CA PHE A 150 6.77 -8.78 -3.64
C PHE A 150 6.29 -7.81 -2.55
N PHE A 151 6.15 -8.33 -1.34
CA PHE A 151 6.02 -7.52 -0.14
C PHE A 151 7.36 -7.57 0.61
N ASN A 152 8.05 -6.43 0.61
CA ASN A 152 9.31 -6.26 1.31
C ASN A 152 9.09 -5.47 2.60
N ASP A 153 9.77 -5.84 3.68
CA ASP A 153 9.78 -5.07 4.93
C ASP A 153 11.02 -5.37 5.76
N GLN A 154 11.94 -4.42 5.85
CA GLN A 154 13.19 -4.58 6.61
C GLN A 154 12.92 -4.80 8.10
N ARG A 155 11.95 -4.08 8.68
CA ARG A 155 11.67 -4.10 10.13
C ARG A 155 10.71 -5.19 10.57
N LYS A 156 10.09 -5.94 9.64
CA LYS A 156 9.15 -7.03 9.90
C LYS A 156 7.91 -6.62 10.73
N PHE A 157 7.48 -5.35 10.62
CA PHE A 157 6.28 -4.84 11.30
C PHE A 157 5.05 -4.82 10.39
N GLY A 158 5.28 -4.75 9.09
CA GLY A 158 4.25 -4.84 8.08
C GLY A 158 3.66 -6.25 8.01
N TRP A 159 2.46 -6.31 7.48
CA TRP A 159 1.74 -7.57 7.35
C TRP A 159 0.81 -7.57 6.15
N MET A 160 0.56 -8.76 5.64
CA MET A 160 -0.44 -9.10 4.63
C MET A 160 -1.33 -10.19 5.23
N LYS A 161 -2.65 -10.12 5.05
CA LYS A 161 -3.62 -11.12 5.52
C LYS A 161 -4.66 -11.38 4.47
N LEU A 162 -4.97 -12.64 4.26
CA LEU A 162 -6.11 -13.07 3.44
C LEU A 162 -7.34 -13.17 4.35
N LEU A 163 -8.39 -12.41 4.03
CA LEU A 163 -9.62 -12.33 4.80
C LEU A 163 -10.83 -12.32 3.87
N PRO A 164 -12.01 -12.83 4.30
CA PRO A 164 -13.25 -12.57 3.60
C PRO A 164 -13.46 -11.07 3.40
N THR A 165 -13.84 -10.65 2.21
CA THR A 165 -13.93 -9.22 1.84
C THR A 165 -14.92 -8.46 2.71
N ASP A 166 -16.03 -9.10 3.09
CA ASP A 166 -17.06 -8.51 3.95
C ASP A 166 -16.61 -8.37 5.42
N GLU A 167 -15.64 -9.18 5.88
CA GLU A 167 -15.07 -9.09 7.23
C GLU A 167 -14.01 -7.98 7.37
N VAL A 168 -13.46 -7.48 6.28
CA VAL A 168 -12.44 -6.41 6.33
C VAL A 168 -12.94 -5.18 7.09
N LYS A 169 -14.19 -4.81 6.92
CA LYS A 169 -14.84 -3.70 7.64
C LYS A 169 -14.93 -3.92 9.16
N ASN A 170 -14.91 -5.18 9.60
CA ASN A 170 -15.03 -5.57 11.01
C ASN A 170 -13.68 -5.55 11.75
N LEU A 171 -12.57 -5.34 11.05
CA LEU A 171 -11.27 -5.18 11.69
C LEU A 171 -11.32 -4.00 12.69
N PRO A 172 -10.81 -4.17 13.93
CA PRO A 172 -10.96 -3.17 15.00
C PRO A 172 -10.45 -1.78 14.62
N PHE A 173 -9.40 -1.71 13.80
CA PHE A 173 -8.88 -0.42 13.33
C PHE A 173 -9.74 0.18 12.22
N MET A 174 -10.37 -0.63 11.35
CA MET A 174 -11.27 -0.14 10.28
C MET A 174 -12.54 0.49 10.86
N GLN A 175 -13.08 -0.08 11.93
CA GLN A 175 -14.28 0.46 12.61
C GLN A 175 -14.04 1.81 13.26
N LYS A 176 -12.79 2.10 13.66
CA LYS A 176 -12.42 3.32 14.37
C LYS A 176 -11.89 4.42 13.46
N VAL A 177 -11.61 4.12 12.19
CA VAL A 177 -11.00 5.09 11.25
C VAL A 177 -11.98 6.22 10.92
N GLY A 178 -11.51 7.45 11.08
CA GLY A 178 -12.22 8.69 10.76
C GLY A 178 -12.40 8.92 9.25
N PRO A 179 -12.83 10.13 8.86
CA PRO A 179 -13.03 10.49 7.45
C PRO A 179 -11.72 10.43 6.67
N GLU A 180 -11.84 10.09 5.39
CA GLU A 180 -10.73 10.04 4.43
C GLU A 180 -10.43 11.44 3.90
N PRO A 181 -9.21 11.98 4.07
CA PRO A 181 -8.89 13.33 3.57
C PRO A 181 -8.97 13.47 2.04
N LEU A 182 -8.82 12.36 1.31
CA LEU A 182 -8.89 12.32 -0.17
C LEU A 182 -10.29 12.05 -0.71
N ASP A 183 -11.29 11.83 0.15
CA ASP A 183 -12.68 11.70 -0.26
C ASP A 183 -13.26 13.11 -0.50
N PRO A 184 -13.77 13.41 -1.72
CA PRO A 184 -14.35 14.70 -2.03
C PRO A 184 -15.57 15.06 -1.16
N ASN A 185 -16.19 14.09 -0.50
CA ASN A 185 -17.30 14.31 0.42
C ASN A 185 -16.83 14.64 1.85
N THR A 186 -15.55 14.49 2.16
CA THR A 186 -15.00 14.85 3.48
C THR A 186 -14.94 16.37 3.62
N ARG A 187 -15.66 16.88 4.61
CA ARG A 187 -15.75 18.33 4.87
C ARG A 187 -14.82 18.74 6.00
N ALA A 188 -14.32 19.99 5.94
CA ALA A 188 -13.50 20.56 6.99
C ALA A 188 -14.25 20.61 8.34
N GLU A 189 -15.56 20.82 8.31
CA GLU A 189 -16.42 20.87 9.50
C GLU A 189 -16.43 19.52 10.25
N ASP A 190 -16.46 18.40 9.53
CA ASP A 190 -16.41 17.06 10.11
C ASP A 190 -15.08 16.83 10.85
N PHE A 191 -13.98 17.26 10.25
CA PHE A 191 -12.66 17.23 10.89
C PHE A 191 -12.62 18.12 12.14
N ILE A 192 -13.10 19.37 12.04
CA ILE A 192 -13.11 20.33 13.16
C ILE A 192 -13.94 19.78 14.33
N GLN A 193 -15.11 19.21 14.09
CA GLN A 193 -15.92 18.59 15.13
C GLN A 193 -15.22 17.44 15.84
N ARG A 194 -14.49 16.60 15.07
CA ARG A 194 -13.77 15.44 15.61
C ARG A 194 -12.56 15.85 16.43
N ILE A 195 -11.76 16.79 15.93
CA ILE A 195 -10.57 17.25 16.64
C ILE A 195 -10.95 17.99 17.95
N ARG A 196 -12.01 18.80 17.93
CA ARG A 196 -12.54 19.48 19.13
C ARG A 196 -12.98 18.55 20.25
N ARG A 197 -13.30 17.29 19.96
CA ARG A 197 -13.57 16.26 20.99
C ARG A 197 -12.31 15.84 21.75
N ARG A 198 -11.12 16.27 21.32
CA ARG A 198 -9.81 15.99 21.94
C ARG A 198 -9.29 17.17 22.77
N GLN A 199 -10.17 17.93 23.42
CA GLN A 199 -9.87 19.19 24.17
C GLN A 199 -8.72 19.06 25.18
N ASN A 200 -8.49 17.87 25.73
CA ASN A 200 -7.41 17.62 26.69
C ASN A 200 -6.10 17.22 26.03
N SER A 201 -6.02 17.22 24.71
CA SER A 201 -4.84 16.84 23.93
C SER A 201 -4.14 18.06 23.33
N MET A 202 -2.86 17.91 23.05
CA MET A 202 -2.17 18.81 22.13
C MET A 202 -2.63 18.55 20.70
N ILE A 203 -2.54 19.57 19.84
CA ILE A 203 -3.06 19.50 18.47
C ILE A 203 -2.40 18.40 17.64
N LYS A 204 -1.07 18.20 17.74
CA LYS A 204 -0.38 17.17 16.96
C LYS A 204 -0.80 15.74 17.35
N PRO A 205 -0.81 15.30 18.61
CA PRO A 205 -1.37 14.01 19.00
C PRO A 205 -2.83 13.81 18.57
N ALA A 206 -3.67 14.86 18.69
CA ALA A 206 -5.04 14.80 18.23
C ALA A 206 -5.13 14.60 16.70
N PHE A 207 -4.26 15.25 15.94
CA PHE A 207 -4.21 15.13 14.49
C PHE A 207 -3.66 13.78 14.02
N LEU A 208 -2.82 13.12 14.82
CA LEU A 208 -2.31 11.76 14.56
C LEU A 208 -3.32 10.65 14.87
N ASP A 209 -4.39 10.97 15.63
CA ASP A 209 -5.45 10.01 15.95
C ASP A 209 -6.23 9.66 14.67
N GLN A 210 -6.10 8.41 14.23
CA GLN A 210 -6.75 7.91 13.02
C GLN A 210 -8.28 7.95 13.08
N ALA A 211 -8.86 8.13 14.27
CA ALA A 211 -10.30 8.33 14.45
C ALA A 211 -10.73 9.79 14.19
N VAL A 212 -9.81 10.73 14.26
CA VAL A 212 -10.05 12.15 13.92
C VAL A 212 -10.00 12.34 12.41
N ILE A 213 -8.92 11.87 11.78
CA ILE A 213 -8.74 11.89 10.33
C ILE A 213 -7.90 10.69 9.89
N ALA A 214 -8.31 10.03 8.82
CA ALA A 214 -7.67 8.83 8.34
C ALA A 214 -6.32 9.12 7.66
N GLY A 215 -5.34 8.26 7.89
CA GLY A 215 -4.14 8.19 7.07
C GLY A 215 -3.05 9.22 7.36
N VAL A 216 -3.30 10.25 8.16
CA VAL A 216 -2.28 11.23 8.55
C VAL A 216 -1.27 10.58 9.49
N GLY A 217 0.02 10.84 9.28
CA GLY A 217 1.11 10.46 10.15
C GLY A 217 1.95 11.67 10.52
N ASN A 218 3.18 11.42 11.03
CA ASN A 218 4.00 12.50 11.58
C ASN A 218 4.40 13.55 10.54
N ILE A 219 4.75 13.12 9.32
CA ILE A 219 5.22 14.04 8.27
C ILE A 219 4.09 15.00 7.89
N TYR A 220 2.94 14.44 7.48
CA TYR A 220 1.82 15.27 7.03
C TYR A 220 1.13 16.05 8.18
N ALA A 221 1.21 15.55 9.42
CA ALA A 221 0.77 16.33 10.58
C ALA A 221 1.65 17.58 10.78
N ASP A 222 2.98 17.44 10.70
CA ASP A 222 3.92 18.56 10.83
C ASP A 222 3.77 19.56 9.68
N GLU A 223 3.68 19.09 8.44
CA GLU A 223 3.46 19.95 7.26
C GLU A 223 2.14 20.74 7.37
N ALA A 224 1.05 20.07 7.77
CA ALA A 224 -0.25 20.72 7.92
C ALA A 224 -0.25 21.77 9.05
N LEU A 225 0.37 21.46 10.19
CA LEU A 225 0.49 22.39 11.31
C LEU A 225 1.39 23.57 10.96
N TRP A 226 2.47 23.32 10.24
CA TRP A 226 3.35 24.37 9.71
C TRP A 226 2.59 25.32 8.77
N ALA A 227 1.87 24.75 7.80
CA ALA A 227 1.07 25.55 6.86
C ALA A 227 -0.03 26.36 7.58
N ALA A 228 -0.63 25.80 8.63
CA ALA A 228 -1.62 26.48 9.47
C ALA A 228 -1.01 27.47 10.48
N ARG A 229 0.32 27.55 10.58
CA ARG A 229 1.04 28.34 11.59
C ARG A 229 0.65 27.99 13.04
N LEU A 230 0.40 26.70 13.30
CA LEU A 230 0.05 26.17 14.60
C LEU A 230 1.23 25.44 15.22
N HIS A 231 1.60 25.80 16.46
CA HIS A 231 2.63 25.07 17.18
C HIS A 231 2.12 23.67 17.57
N PRO A 232 2.92 22.58 17.41
CA PRO A 232 2.47 21.20 17.69
C PRO A 232 1.94 20.95 19.11
N GLN A 233 2.39 21.76 20.08
CA GLN A 233 1.98 21.69 21.48
C GLN A 233 0.81 22.63 21.81
N THR A 234 0.22 23.32 20.85
CA THR A 234 -1.02 24.09 21.08
C THR A 234 -2.11 23.12 21.54
N ARG A 235 -2.90 23.51 22.52
CA ARG A 235 -4.07 22.73 22.94
C ARG A 235 -5.18 22.83 21.91
N VAL A 236 -5.92 21.73 21.76
CA VAL A 236 -7.11 21.67 20.91
C VAL A 236 -8.21 22.58 21.45
#